data_fd88ecc642a325b78f836f6b9bc6541c
#
_entry.id   fd88ecc642a325b78f836f6b9bc6541c
#
_cell.length_a   1.000
_cell.length_b   1.000
_cell.length_c   1.000
_cell.angle_alpha   90.00
_cell.angle_beta   90.00
_cell.angle_gamma   90.00
#
_symmetry.space_group_name_H-M   'P 1'
#
loop_
_entity.id
_entity.type
_entity.pdbx_description
1 polymer ?
#
loop_
_entity_poly.entity_id
_entity_poly.type
_entity_poly.pdbx_seq_one_letter_code
_entity_poly.pdbx_strand_id
1 'polypeptide(L)'
;MKKGTTYILICLTVVMSLIGLLIWYNVTKTAGEKNPLDADVTLNGNTTKELSVDFKDLKPGSDGQYVINLNAKNARDYSVVLKFRGDGQIKDFIDVEVTTDAEGFECKKSKLADLLGGEEMDLGKGATKITVKYSMPIDVGNEAQGAEATFFIELVASL
;
A
#
# COMPACT_ATOMS: atom_id res chain seq x y z
N MET A 1 -11.61 -42.26 45.53
CA MET A 1 -11.70 -41.84 44.09
C MET A 1 -10.46 -42.37 43.37
N LYS A 2 -10.66 -43.08 42.29
CA LYS A 2 -9.55 -43.78 41.60
C LYS A 2 -8.65 -42.80 40.88
N LYS A 3 -7.33 -42.85 41.16
CA LYS A 3 -6.31 -41.98 40.56
C LYS A 3 -6.44 -41.82 39.04
N GLY A 4 -6.93 -42.83 38.33
CA GLY A 4 -7.16 -42.79 36.89
C GLY A 4 -8.21 -41.78 36.41
N THR A 5 -9.27 -41.58 37.17
CA THR A 5 -10.33 -40.62 36.82
C THR A 5 -9.84 -39.17 36.87
N THR A 6 -8.92 -38.86 37.82
CA THR A 6 -8.32 -37.55 37.97
C THR A 6 -7.37 -37.23 36.79
N TYR A 7 -6.59 -38.20 36.32
CA TYR A 7 -5.72 -38.03 35.15
C TYR A 7 -6.51 -37.79 33.86
N ILE A 8 -7.62 -38.51 33.66
CA ILE A 8 -8.49 -38.36 32.51
C ILE A 8 -9.11 -36.93 32.50
N LEU A 9 -9.55 -36.46 33.67
CA LEU A 9 -10.12 -35.11 33.77
C LEU A 9 -9.10 -34.02 33.47
N ILE A 10 -7.87 -34.14 33.95
CA ILE A 10 -6.77 -33.21 33.67
C ILE A 10 -6.42 -33.23 32.19
N CYS A 11 -6.30 -34.38 31.56
CA CYS A 11 -6.03 -34.46 30.12
C CYS A 11 -7.15 -33.82 29.29
N LEU A 12 -8.41 -34.01 29.68
CA LEU A 12 -9.55 -33.43 28.97
C LEU A 12 -9.59 -31.91 29.08
N THR A 13 -9.27 -31.35 30.24
CA THR A 13 -9.17 -29.87 30.42
C THR A 13 -8.02 -29.28 29.62
N VAL A 14 -6.87 -29.93 29.55
CA VAL A 14 -5.74 -29.46 28.73
C VAL A 14 -6.08 -29.48 27.24
N VAL A 15 -6.70 -30.55 26.75
CA VAL A 15 -7.12 -30.65 25.35
C VAL A 15 -8.16 -29.59 24.99
N MET A 16 -9.14 -29.37 25.86
CA MET A 16 -10.17 -28.30 25.63
C MET A 16 -9.55 -26.91 25.64
N SER A 17 -8.56 -26.66 26.48
CA SER A 17 -7.84 -25.37 26.51
C SER A 17 -7.03 -25.14 25.24
N LEU A 18 -6.37 -26.18 24.71
CA LEU A 18 -5.62 -26.12 23.45
C LEU A 18 -6.53 -25.89 22.24
N ILE A 19 -7.70 -26.56 22.21
CA ILE A 19 -8.71 -26.34 21.17
C ILE A 19 -9.24 -24.90 21.24
N GLY A 20 -9.55 -24.40 22.43
CA GLY A 20 -9.99 -23.02 22.64
C GLY A 20 -8.97 -21.98 22.16
N LEU A 21 -7.67 -22.20 22.45
CA LEU A 21 -6.58 -21.36 21.98
C LEU A 21 -6.43 -21.39 20.45
N LEU A 22 -6.55 -22.56 19.83
CA LEU A 22 -6.51 -22.71 18.37
C LEU A 22 -7.69 -22.00 17.70
N ILE A 23 -8.89 -22.13 18.23
CA ILE A 23 -10.07 -21.43 17.72
C ILE A 23 -9.90 -19.93 17.89
N TRP A 24 -9.46 -19.46 19.07
CA TRP A 24 -9.21 -18.04 19.31
C TRP A 24 -8.13 -17.48 18.37
N TYR A 25 -7.03 -18.22 18.17
CA TYR A 25 -5.95 -17.82 17.23
C TYR A 25 -6.47 -17.73 15.79
N ASN A 26 -7.25 -18.69 15.32
CA ASN A 26 -7.83 -18.64 13.98
C ASN A 26 -8.86 -17.52 13.84
N VAL A 27 -9.72 -17.31 14.84
CA VAL A 27 -10.71 -16.22 14.81
C VAL A 27 -10.02 -14.85 14.83
N THR A 28 -8.98 -14.65 15.64
CA THR A 28 -8.24 -13.40 15.67
C THR A 28 -7.44 -13.16 14.39
N LYS A 29 -6.89 -14.23 13.80
CA LYS A 29 -6.21 -14.15 12.51
C LYS A 29 -7.18 -13.81 11.38
N THR A 30 -8.34 -14.45 11.34
CA THR A 30 -9.38 -14.19 10.31
C THR A 30 -10.07 -12.85 10.50
N ALA A 31 -10.23 -12.38 11.75
CA ALA A 31 -10.79 -11.05 12.02
C ALA A 31 -9.85 -9.89 11.63
N GLY A 32 -8.55 -10.21 11.43
CA GLY A 32 -7.56 -9.23 10.92
C GLY A 32 -7.39 -9.24 9.41
N GLU A 33 -7.82 -10.29 8.72
CA GLU A 33 -7.87 -10.33 7.26
C GLU A 33 -9.15 -9.62 6.80
N LYS A 34 -9.03 -8.31 6.55
CA LYS A 34 -10.02 -7.62 5.73
C LYS A 34 -10.08 -8.37 4.40
N ASN A 35 -11.28 -8.75 3.95
CA ASN A 35 -11.45 -9.41 2.66
C ASN A 35 -10.71 -8.60 1.60
N PRO A 36 -9.74 -9.18 0.89
CA PRO A 36 -8.99 -8.43 -0.11
C PRO A 36 -9.95 -7.94 -1.18
N LEU A 37 -9.76 -6.69 -1.60
CA LEU A 37 -10.51 -6.13 -2.71
C LEU A 37 -10.13 -6.89 -3.98
N ASP A 38 -11.10 -7.50 -4.66
CA ASP A 38 -10.89 -8.05 -6.00
C ASP A 38 -10.97 -6.91 -7.02
N ALA A 39 -9.83 -6.49 -7.51
CA ALA A 39 -9.73 -5.37 -8.43
C ALA A 39 -8.68 -5.62 -9.52
N ASP A 40 -9.02 -5.20 -10.73
CA ASP A 40 -8.04 -5.08 -11.81
C ASP A 40 -7.33 -3.74 -11.69
N VAL A 41 -6.01 -3.77 -11.69
CA VAL A 41 -5.18 -2.58 -11.59
C VAL A 41 -4.44 -2.36 -12.91
N THR A 42 -4.47 -1.14 -13.42
CA THR A 42 -3.67 -0.75 -14.58
C THR A 42 -2.77 0.44 -14.24
N LEU A 43 -1.56 0.43 -14.79
CA LEU A 43 -0.62 1.54 -14.74
C LEU A 43 -0.45 2.09 -16.15
N ASN A 44 -0.78 3.37 -16.36
CA ASN A 44 -0.76 4.03 -17.68
C ASN A 44 -1.51 3.21 -18.76
N GLY A 45 -2.63 2.57 -18.37
CA GLY A 45 -3.47 1.76 -19.26
C GLY A 45 -3.03 0.31 -19.46
N ASN A 46 -1.88 -0.10 -18.92
CA ASN A 46 -1.41 -1.49 -19.00
C ASN A 46 -1.76 -2.24 -17.71
N THR A 47 -2.40 -3.40 -17.83
CA THR A 47 -2.68 -4.27 -16.69
C THR A 47 -1.37 -4.73 -16.05
N THR A 48 -1.23 -4.56 -14.75
CA THR A 48 -0.03 -4.94 -14.03
C THR A 48 -0.39 -5.54 -12.67
N LYS A 49 0.47 -6.45 -12.22
CA LYS A 49 0.42 -6.97 -10.84
C LYS A 49 1.34 -6.22 -9.90
N GLU A 50 2.26 -5.44 -10.46
CA GLU A 50 3.27 -4.71 -9.73
C GLU A 50 3.38 -3.30 -10.30
N LEU A 51 3.22 -2.31 -9.43
CA LEU A 51 3.32 -0.90 -9.78
C LEU A 51 4.77 -0.45 -9.52
N SER A 52 5.67 -0.85 -10.41
CA SER A 52 7.06 -0.44 -10.37
C SER A 52 7.28 0.81 -11.21
N VAL A 53 8.01 1.76 -10.67
CA VAL A 53 8.34 3.03 -11.31
C VAL A 53 9.83 3.28 -11.19
N ASP A 54 10.47 3.45 -12.34
CA ASP A 54 11.89 3.79 -12.44
C ASP A 54 12.05 5.23 -12.91
N PHE A 55 12.81 6.00 -12.13
CA PHE A 55 13.30 7.31 -12.54
C PHE A 55 14.74 7.18 -12.99
N LYS A 56 14.93 7.34 -14.29
CA LYS A 56 16.25 7.33 -14.92
C LYS A 56 16.39 8.55 -15.80
N ASP A 57 17.59 9.09 -15.86
CA ASP A 57 17.93 10.20 -16.75
C ASP A 57 17.07 11.46 -16.57
N LEU A 58 16.46 11.66 -15.40
CA LEU A 58 15.74 12.89 -15.08
C LEU A 58 16.74 14.05 -14.99
N LYS A 59 16.30 15.20 -15.51
CA LYS A 59 17.05 16.46 -15.49
C LYS A 59 16.29 17.49 -14.68
N PRO A 60 16.95 18.50 -14.11
CA PRO A 60 16.28 19.65 -13.55
C PRO A 60 15.22 20.20 -14.51
N GLY A 61 14.01 20.41 -14.01
CA GLY A 61 12.85 20.80 -14.80
C GLY A 61 12.08 19.66 -15.48
N SER A 62 12.50 18.40 -15.31
CA SER A 62 11.71 17.25 -15.77
C SER A 62 10.43 17.09 -14.95
N ASP A 63 9.35 16.72 -15.64
CA ASP A 63 8.08 16.38 -15.04
C ASP A 63 7.41 15.20 -15.77
N GLY A 64 6.43 14.59 -15.13
CA GLY A 64 5.64 13.54 -15.73
C GLY A 64 4.54 13.05 -14.79
N GLN A 65 3.84 12.02 -15.23
CA GLN A 65 2.75 11.44 -14.45
C GLN A 65 2.58 9.94 -14.67
N TYR A 66 2.08 9.29 -13.66
CA TYR A 66 1.58 7.91 -13.70
C TYR A 66 0.09 7.94 -13.39
N VAL A 67 -0.69 7.22 -14.19
CA VAL A 67 -2.14 7.07 -14.01
C VAL A 67 -2.41 5.63 -13.63
N ILE A 68 -2.97 5.44 -12.44
CA ILE A 68 -3.39 4.15 -11.92
C ILE A 68 -4.91 4.12 -11.98
N ASN A 69 -5.48 3.12 -12.65
CA ASN A 69 -6.91 2.88 -12.61
C ASN A 69 -7.18 1.60 -11.84
N LEU A 70 -8.17 1.67 -10.97
CA LEU A 70 -8.62 0.61 -10.10
C LEU A 70 -10.05 0.24 -10.48
N ASN A 71 -10.26 -0.98 -10.92
CA ASN A 71 -11.59 -1.48 -11.25
C ASN A 71 -11.98 -2.56 -10.25
N ALA A 72 -12.68 -2.16 -9.19
CA ALA A 72 -13.15 -3.06 -8.16
C ALA A 72 -14.34 -3.88 -8.68
N LYS A 73 -14.25 -5.21 -8.55
CA LYS A 73 -15.25 -6.16 -9.02
C LYS A 73 -16.26 -6.54 -7.95
N ASN A 74 -15.84 -6.56 -6.69
CA ASN A 74 -16.60 -7.12 -5.58
C ASN A 74 -17.14 -6.09 -4.58
N ALA A 75 -16.82 -4.81 -4.76
CA ALA A 75 -17.27 -3.76 -3.86
C ALA A 75 -17.43 -2.40 -4.55
N ARG A 76 -18.36 -1.60 -4.02
CA ARG A 76 -18.52 -0.19 -4.40
C ARG A 76 -17.94 0.75 -3.33
N ASP A 77 -18.02 0.32 -2.06
CA ASP A 77 -17.50 1.07 -0.91
C ASP A 77 -16.22 0.39 -0.43
N TYR A 78 -15.11 0.94 -0.81
CA TYR A 78 -13.78 0.54 -0.37
C TYR A 78 -12.91 1.77 -0.12
N SER A 79 -11.96 1.67 0.79
CA SER A 79 -10.95 2.71 1.02
C SER A 79 -9.61 2.28 0.46
N VAL A 80 -8.88 3.24 -0.06
CA VAL A 80 -7.55 3.01 -0.68
C VAL A 80 -6.50 3.81 0.05
N VAL A 81 -5.43 3.15 0.43
CA VAL A 81 -4.23 3.77 0.98
C VAL A 81 -3.08 3.55 0.00
N LEU A 82 -2.41 4.63 -0.36
CA LEU A 82 -1.24 4.62 -1.22
C LEU A 82 0.01 4.62 -0.36
N LYS A 83 0.90 3.68 -0.64
CA LYS A 83 2.22 3.58 0.00
C LYS A 83 3.30 3.53 -1.06
N PHE A 84 4.44 4.14 -0.74
CA PHE A 84 5.61 4.09 -1.60
C PHE A 84 6.69 3.28 -0.90
N ARG A 85 7.37 2.41 -1.65
CA ARG A 85 8.51 1.63 -1.15
C ARG A 85 9.63 1.65 -2.15
N GLY A 86 10.82 1.82 -1.70
CA GLY A 86 12.01 1.83 -2.54
C GLY A 86 13.08 2.73 -1.98
N ASP A 87 14.08 2.98 -2.79
CA ASP A 87 15.16 3.90 -2.47
C ASP A 87 15.81 4.46 -3.74
N GLY A 88 16.63 5.47 -3.58
CA GLY A 88 17.41 6.06 -4.65
C GLY A 88 17.90 7.45 -4.28
N GLN A 89 18.99 7.86 -4.91
CA GLN A 89 19.64 9.15 -4.62
C GLN A 89 18.80 10.35 -5.05
N ILE A 90 17.93 10.15 -6.05
CA ILE A 90 17.12 11.24 -6.63
C ILE A 90 15.89 11.60 -5.77
N LYS A 91 15.56 10.79 -4.76
CA LYS A 91 14.33 10.94 -3.96
C LYS A 91 14.17 12.32 -3.29
N ASP A 92 15.29 12.92 -2.88
CA ASP A 92 15.28 14.22 -2.19
C ASP A 92 14.95 15.39 -3.12
N PHE A 93 15.09 15.18 -4.42
CA PHE A 93 14.91 16.21 -5.45
C PHE A 93 13.56 16.13 -6.17
N ILE A 94 12.76 15.09 -5.92
CA ILE A 94 11.49 14.87 -6.59
C ILE A 94 10.33 15.34 -5.72
N ASP A 95 9.52 16.23 -6.27
CA ASP A 95 8.21 16.59 -5.74
C ASP A 95 7.15 15.67 -6.33
N VAL A 96 6.27 15.16 -5.49
CA VAL A 96 5.17 14.27 -5.86
C VAL A 96 3.84 14.94 -5.52
N GLU A 97 2.92 14.94 -6.48
CA GLU A 97 1.56 15.41 -6.31
C GLU A 97 0.60 14.25 -6.61
N VAL A 98 -0.25 13.92 -5.66
CA VAL A 98 -1.24 12.86 -5.81
C VAL A 98 -2.64 13.47 -5.88
N THR A 99 -3.39 13.07 -6.90
CA THR A 99 -4.80 13.42 -7.08
C THR A 99 -5.60 12.15 -7.35
N THR A 100 -6.87 12.15 -6.97
CA THR A 100 -7.81 11.05 -7.24
C THR A 100 -9.20 11.59 -7.52
N ASP A 101 -10.05 10.73 -8.06
CA ASP A 101 -11.47 10.96 -8.28
C ASP A 101 -12.34 10.62 -7.05
N ALA A 102 -11.74 10.19 -5.94
CA ALA A 102 -12.46 9.95 -4.70
C ALA A 102 -13.12 11.25 -4.19
N GLU A 103 -14.36 11.11 -3.72
CA GLU A 103 -15.11 12.25 -3.21
C GLU A 103 -14.46 12.83 -1.94
N GLY A 104 -14.28 14.14 -1.92
CA GLY A 104 -13.68 14.85 -0.78
C GLY A 104 -12.16 14.74 -0.65
N PHE A 105 -11.47 14.12 -1.61
CA PHE A 105 -10.01 14.08 -1.59
C PHE A 105 -9.43 15.41 -2.10
N GLU A 106 -8.60 16.02 -1.27
CA GLU A 106 -7.80 17.18 -1.65
C GLU A 106 -6.44 16.72 -2.21
N CYS A 107 -5.95 17.44 -3.24
CA CYS A 107 -4.63 17.19 -3.81
C CYS A 107 -3.54 17.22 -2.72
N LYS A 108 -2.78 16.15 -2.61
CA LYS A 108 -1.66 16.05 -1.66
C LYS A 108 -0.33 16.21 -2.38
N LYS A 109 0.54 17.02 -1.78
CA LYS A 109 1.92 17.26 -2.26
C LYS A 109 2.91 16.83 -1.18
N SER A 110 3.96 16.12 -1.58
CA SER A 110 5.02 15.68 -0.67
C SER A 110 6.33 15.50 -1.44
N LYS A 111 7.45 15.42 -0.74
CA LYS A 111 8.70 14.96 -1.33
C LYS A 111 8.65 13.43 -1.50
N LEU A 112 9.28 12.92 -2.56
CA LEU A 112 9.40 11.48 -2.75
C LEU A 112 10.13 10.83 -1.57
N ALA A 113 11.12 11.51 -0.98
CA ALA A 113 11.85 11.05 0.20
C ALA A 113 10.93 10.78 1.40
N ASP A 114 9.97 11.67 1.67
CA ASP A 114 9.01 11.53 2.77
C ASP A 114 8.10 10.32 2.55
N LEU A 115 7.61 10.16 1.31
CA LEU A 115 6.77 9.01 0.92
C LEU A 115 7.52 7.68 1.03
N LEU A 116 8.79 7.64 0.61
CA LEU A 116 9.64 6.45 0.75
C LEU A 116 10.06 6.22 2.20
N GLY A 117 9.99 7.24 3.04
CA GLY A 117 10.19 7.18 4.49
C GLY A 117 9.07 6.48 5.26
N GLY A 118 7.98 6.09 4.59
CA GLY A 118 6.86 5.35 5.16
C GLY A 118 5.61 6.18 5.39
N GLU A 119 5.54 7.40 4.87
CA GLU A 119 4.31 8.17 4.88
C GLU A 119 3.24 7.46 4.03
N GLU A 120 2.07 7.27 4.63
CA GLU A 120 0.92 6.65 3.97
C GLU A 120 -0.08 7.73 3.54
N MET A 121 -0.59 7.65 2.32
CA MET A 121 -1.64 8.53 1.83
C MET A 121 -2.98 7.81 1.82
N ASP A 122 -3.89 8.21 2.70
CA ASP A 122 -5.29 7.80 2.60
C ASP A 122 -5.95 8.58 1.45
N LEU A 123 -6.40 7.86 0.44
CA LEU A 123 -7.06 8.40 -0.73
C LEU A 123 -8.59 8.49 -0.58
N GLY A 124 -9.10 8.07 0.57
CA GLY A 124 -10.54 8.06 0.84
C GLY A 124 -11.26 6.86 0.21
N LYS A 125 -12.58 7.03 0.03
CA LYS A 125 -13.47 5.96 -0.43
C LYS A 125 -13.73 6.04 -1.93
N GLY A 126 -13.78 4.88 -2.57
CA GLY A 126 -14.23 4.74 -3.95
C GLY A 126 -13.29 5.32 -5.00
N ALA A 127 -12.00 5.49 -4.69
CA ALA A 127 -11.02 5.95 -5.67
C ALA A 127 -10.93 4.94 -6.84
N THR A 128 -11.24 5.37 -8.06
CA THR A 128 -11.13 4.53 -9.25
C THR A 128 -9.97 4.98 -10.14
N LYS A 129 -9.58 6.24 -10.03
CA LYS A 129 -8.46 6.81 -10.79
C LYS A 129 -7.55 7.59 -9.86
N ILE A 130 -6.28 7.22 -9.84
CA ILE A 130 -5.24 7.87 -9.05
C ILE A 130 -4.20 8.41 -10.03
N THR A 131 -3.89 9.68 -9.94
CA THR A 131 -2.84 10.30 -10.74
C THR A 131 -1.71 10.74 -9.82
N VAL A 132 -0.53 10.18 -10.06
CA VAL A 132 0.71 10.53 -9.37
C VAL A 132 1.55 11.34 -10.33
N LYS A 133 1.61 12.64 -10.12
CA LYS A 133 2.50 13.54 -10.86
C LYS A 133 3.80 13.67 -10.11
N TYR A 134 4.88 13.79 -10.85
CA TYR A 134 6.19 14.05 -10.29
C TYR A 134 6.86 15.21 -11.04
N SER A 135 7.68 15.95 -10.34
CA SER A 135 8.49 17.01 -10.93
C SER A 135 9.82 17.13 -10.19
N MET A 136 10.85 17.46 -10.96
CA MET A 136 12.15 17.87 -10.42
C MET A 136 12.27 19.38 -10.60
N PRO A 137 12.40 20.17 -9.53
CA PRO A 137 12.60 21.60 -9.63
C PRO A 137 13.80 21.97 -10.54
N ILE A 138 13.70 23.08 -11.24
CA ILE A 138 14.73 23.51 -12.18
C ILE A 138 16.00 24.03 -11.50
N ASP A 139 15.88 24.44 -10.25
CA ASP A 139 16.96 24.94 -9.39
C ASP A 139 17.78 23.84 -8.70
N VAL A 140 17.39 22.57 -8.90
CA VAL A 140 18.19 21.43 -8.47
C VAL A 140 19.50 21.43 -9.25
N GLY A 141 20.61 21.49 -8.55
CA GLY A 141 21.93 21.53 -9.13
C GLY A 141 22.37 20.24 -9.81
N ASN A 142 23.65 20.19 -10.22
CA ASN A 142 24.24 19.02 -10.86
C ASN A 142 24.25 17.77 -9.97
N GLU A 143 23.91 17.90 -8.70
CA GLU A 143 23.84 16.81 -7.72
C GLU A 143 22.84 15.72 -8.11
N ALA A 144 21.79 16.10 -8.84
CA ALA A 144 20.80 15.18 -9.35
C ALA A 144 21.16 14.55 -10.71
N GLN A 145 22.25 14.99 -11.35
CA GLN A 145 22.64 14.46 -12.65
C GLN A 145 23.14 13.00 -12.54
N GLY A 146 22.47 12.10 -13.26
CA GLY A 146 22.80 10.69 -13.26
C GLY A 146 22.35 9.94 -12.01
N ALA A 147 21.62 10.60 -11.09
CA ALA A 147 21.00 9.96 -9.96
C ALA A 147 19.75 9.18 -10.42
N GLU A 148 19.55 8.00 -9.84
CA GLU A 148 18.44 7.11 -10.16
C GLU A 148 17.64 6.81 -8.88
N ALA A 149 16.36 6.49 -9.06
CA ALA A 149 15.52 5.90 -8.03
C ALA A 149 14.59 4.87 -8.65
N THR A 150 14.44 3.75 -7.97
CA THR A 150 13.42 2.75 -8.26
C THR A 150 12.50 2.66 -7.06
N PHE A 151 11.22 2.78 -7.29
CA PHE A 151 10.24 2.62 -6.24
C PHE A 151 9.01 1.86 -6.72
N PHE A 152 8.33 1.29 -5.75
CA PHE A 152 7.09 0.56 -5.93
C PHE A 152 5.95 1.34 -5.29
N ILE A 153 4.84 1.39 -5.99
CA ILE A 153 3.60 1.93 -5.46
C ILE A 153 2.75 0.75 -4.99
N GLU A 154 2.45 0.71 -3.71
CA GLU A 154 1.57 -0.29 -3.11
C GLU A 154 0.21 0.34 -2.86
N LEU A 155 -0.83 -0.28 -3.40
CA LEU A 155 -2.22 0.06 -3.11
C LEU A 155 -2.76 -0.92 -2.08
N VAL A 156 -3.12 -0.41 -0.92
CA VAL A 156 -3.82 -1.19 0.11
C VAL A 156 -5.28 -0.80 0.07
N ALA A 157 -6.09 -1.64 -0.54
CA ALA A 157 -7.53 -1.44 -0.59
C ALA A 157 -8.23 -2.33 0.45
N SER A 158 -9.19 -1.77 1.17
CA SER A 158 -9.96 -2.49 2.19
C SER A 158 -11.45 -2.16 2.08
N LEU A 159 -12.27 -3.20 2.27
CA LEU A 159 -13.74 -3.12 2.37
C LEU A 159 -14.15 -2.59 3.74
#